data_cfe6d48f697957dd326b5a2133d8f2ef
#
_entry.id   cfe6d48f697957dd326b5a2133d8f2ef
#
_cell.length_a   1.000
_cell.length_b   1.000
_cell.length_c   1.000
_cell.angle_alpha   90.00
_cell.angle_beta   90.00
_cell.angle_gamma   90.00
#
_symmetry.space_group_name_H-M   'P 1'
#
loop_
_entity.id
_entity.type
_entity.pdbx_description
1 polymer ?
#
loop_
_entity_poly.entity_id
_entity_poly.type
_entity_poly.pdbx_seq_one_letter_code
_entity_poly.pdbx_strand_id
1 'polypeptide(L)'
;MDKHRRVSLEDAQRYYGENTRIRKFADKLRSRLAGGTINKCLAFRFGLLCERRDSESLSDFLYTLLCYCVGGSTVRRLLGADPTEKVCLGGAFVPEAGQILYHWTTAERLESVRKNGLMPVDEFDFVYLTDNPEYIASDYFVGKVRESKRDVDFVLVGINASALASEYELFRVLKEHEFAARKVPPKFLIFE
;
A
#
# COMPACT_ATOMS: atom_id res chain seq x y z
N MET A 1 6.88 -20.11 0.06
CA MET A 1 6.54 -18.71 0.40
C MET A 1 5.91 -18.69 1.77
N ASP A 2 6.38 -17.85 2.67
CA ASP A 2 5.83 -17.80 4.03
C ASP A 2 4.49 -17.03 3.97
N LYS A 3 3.38 -17.74 4.22
CA LYS A 3 2.01 -17.18 4.19
C LYS A 3 1.58 -16.60 5.53
N HIS A 4 2.45 -16.71 6.55
CA HIS A 4 2.24 -16.17 7.88
C HIS A 4 3.38 -15.24 8.24
N ARG A 5 3.06 -14.05 8.68
CA ARG A 5 4.03 -13.07 9.13
C ARG A 5 3.63 -12.48 10.46
N ARG A 6 4.48 -12.65 11.44
CA ARG A 6 4.35 -11.96 12.72
C ARG A 6 5.10 -10.64 12.68
N VAL A 7 4.42 -9.56 13.02
CA VAL A 7 5.02 -8.24 13.16
C VAL A 7 5.00 -7.86 14.63
N SER A 8 6.20 -7.66 15.20
CA SER A 8 6.35 -7.32 16.61
C SER A 8 6.03 -5.84 16.87
N LEU A 9 5.62 -5.54 18.09
CA LEU A 9 5.42 -4.16 18.53
C LEU A 9 6.75 -3.38 18.49
N GLU A 10 7.87 -4.03 18.81
CA GLU A 10 9.21 -3.43 18.76
C GLU A 10 9.60 -3.01 17.34
N ASP A 11 9.42 -3.90 16.34
CA ASP A 11 9.70 -3.60 14.94
C ASP A 11 8.79 -2.47 14.43
N ALA A 12 7.51 -2.48 14.80
CA ALA A 12 6.59 -1.42 14.46
C ALA A 12 6.99 -0.06 15.07
N GLN A 13 7.49 -0.04 16.29
CA GLN A 13 7.98 1.17 16.94
C GLN A 13 9.26 1.71 16.29
N ARG A 14 10.20 0.82 15.93
CA ARG A 14 11.42 1.17 15.19
C ARG A 14 11.08 1.80 13.86
N TYR A 15 10.26 1.13 13.09
CA TYR A 15 9.76 1.61 11.80
C TYR A 15 9.09 2.99 11.89
N TYR A 16 8.26 3.20 12.92
CA TYR A 16 7.63 4.50 13.14
C TYR A 16 8.65 5.60 13.47
N GLY A 17 9.67 5.26 14.24
CA GLY A 17 10.77 6.19 14.56
C GLY A 17 11.52 6.64 13.32
N GLU A 18 11.79 5.72 12.39
CA GLU A 18 12.43 5.98 11.10
C GLU A 18 11.54 6.84 10.20
N ASN A 19 10.26 6.50 10.09
CA ASN A 19 9.29 7.31 9.34
C ASN A 19 9.11 8.72 9.90
N THR A 20 9.19 8.89 11.22
CA THR A 20 9.14 10.21 11.83
C THR A 20 10.34 11.06 11.40
N ARG A 21 11.52 10.45 11.24
CA ARG A 21 12.69 11.15 10.68
C ARG A 21 12.47 11.57 9.23
N ILE A 22 11.92 10.68 8.40
CA ILE A 22 11.58 10.97 7.00
C ILE A 22 10.55 12.09 6.92
N ARG A 23 9.49 12.05 7.74
CA ARG A 23 8.47 13.12 7.81
C ARG A 23 9.06 14.46 8.22
N LYS A 24 9.85 14.51 9.28
CA LYS A 24 10.52 15.74 9.71
C LYS A 24 11.43 16.31 8.64
N PHE A 25 12.07 15.43 7.86
CA PHE A 25 12.90 15.88 6.77
C PHE A 25 12.06 16.35 5.58
N ALA A 26 10.98 15.67 5.23
CA ALA A 26 10.04 16.10 4.20
C ALA A 26 9.42 17.46 4.54
N ASP A 27 9.07 17.73 5.80
CA ASP A 27 8.58 19.03 6.27
C ASP A 27 9.64 20.12 6.10
N LYS A 28 10.89 19.81 6.40
CA LYS A 28 12.01 20.74 6.18
C LYS A 28 12.25 21.01 4.69
N LEU A 29 12.09 20.01 3.85
CA LEU A 29 12.13 20.14 2.38
C LEU A 29 10.97 21.00 1.88
N ARG A 30 9.75 20.74 2.35
CA ARG A 30 8.55 21.50 1.97
C ARG A 30 8.70 22.99 2.29
N SER A 31 9.20 23.31 3.50
CA SER A 31 9.42 24.71 3.90
C SER A 31 10.46 25.39 3.00
N ARG A 32 11.48 24.67 2.56
CA ARG A 32 12.51 25.21 1.63
C ARG A 32 12.02 25.33 0.19
N LEU A 33 11.15 24.41 -0.26
CA LEU A 33 10.49 24.47 -1.58
C LEU A 33 9.56 25.67 -1.66
N ALA A 34 8.78 25.92 -0.60
CA ALA A 34 7.92 27.10 -0.50
C ALA A 34 8.71 28.41 -0.54
N GLY A 35 9.95 28.41 -0.05
CA GLY A 35 10.88 29.52 -0.12
C GLY A 35 11.66 29.67 -1.44
N GLY A 36 11.38 28.86 -2.46
CA GLY A 36 12.02 28.95 -3.79
C GLY A 36 13.49 28.50 -3.84
N THR A 37 13.98 27.80 -2.82
CA THR A 37 15.42 27.55 -2.60
C THR A 37 15.90 26.15 -2.98
N ILE A 38 15.10 25.31 -3.64
CA ILE A 38 15.54 23.94 -3.99
C ILE A 38 15.84 23.79 -5.47
N ASN A 39 17.10 23.49 -5.72
CA ASN A 39 17.60 22.92 -6.96
C ASN A 39 17.14 21.44 -7.08
N LYS A 40 16.64 21.03 -8.26
CA LYS A 40 16.23 19.66 -8.59
C LYS A 40 17.27 18.58 -8.22
N CYS A 41 18.56 18.92 -8.23
CA CYS A 41 19.65 18.03 -7.80
C CYS A 41 19.62 17.67 -6.29
N LEU A 42 19.06 18.53 -5.44
CA LEU A 42 18.97 18.26 -4.00
C LEU A 42 17.84 17.25 -3.70
N ALA A 43 16.73 17.33 -4.42
CA ALA A 43 15.64 16.36 -4.31
C ALA A 43 16.09 14.96 -4.77
N PHE A 44 16.91 14.87 -5.83
CA PHE A 44 17.48 13.62 -6.30
C PHE A 44 18.50 13.01 -5.33
N ARG A 45 19.42 13.81 -4.80
CA ARG A 45 20.38 13.36 -3.78
C ARG A 45 19.73 12.90 -2.49
N PHE A 46 18.56 13.42 -2.18
CA PHE A 46 17.82 13.02 -1.01
C PHE A 46 17.17 11.65 -1.19
N GLY A 47 16.64 11.33 -2.35
CA GLY A 47 16.15 9.98 -2.66
C GLY A 47 17.23 8.89 -2.49
N LEU A 48 18.52 9.27 -2.66
CA LEU A 48 19.67 8.38 -2.46
C LEU A 48 20.10 8.24 -0.98
N LEU A 49 19.73 9.20 -0.11
CA LEU A 49 20.13 9.20 1.30
C LEU A 49 19.10 8.54 2.24
N CYS A 50 17.86 8.34 1.75
CA CYS A 50 16.87 7.54 2.46
C CYS A 50 17.12 6.08 2.10
N GLU A 51 17.55 5.28 3.04
CA GLU A 51 17.66 3.84 2.85
C GLU A 51 16.33 3.30 2.37
N ARG A 52 16.38 2.71 1.17
CA ARG A 52 15.24 2.02 0.54
C ARG A 52 14.92 0.79 1.39
N ARG A 53 13.66 0.58 1.69
CA ARG A 53 13.21 -0.65 2.36
C ARG A 53 13.33 -1.80 1.38
N ASP A 54 13.73 -2.96 1.89
CA ASP A 54 14.00 -4.16 1.07
C ASP A 54 12.78 -4.63 0.23
N SER A 55 11.56 -4.28 0.66
CA SER A 55 10.30 -4.67 0.01
C SER A 55 9.62 -3.56 -0.81
N GLU A 56 10.18 -2.35 -0.82
CA GLU A 56 9.58 -1.20 -1.51
C GLU A 56 10.28 -0.95 -2.84
N SER A 57 9.51 -0.83 -3.93
CA SER A 57 10.09 -0.46 -5.22
C SER A 57 10.60 0.99 -5.18
N LEU A 58 11.56 1.32 -6.06
CA LEU A 58 12.08 2.68 -6.16
C LEU A 58 10.96 3.67 -6.53
N SER A 59 10.02 3.26 -7.39
CA SER A 59 8.87 4.07 -7.80
C SER A 59 7.93 4.35 -6.64
N ASP A 60 7.61 3.36 -5.81
CA ASP A 60 6.75 3.53 -4.62
C ASP A 60 7.40 4.43 -3.59
N PHE A 61 8.69 4.24 -3.37
CA PHE A 61 9.45 5.09 -2.48
C PHE A 61 9.44 6.55 -2.94
N LEU A 62 9.70 6.80 -4.24
CA LEU A 62 9.67 8.15 -4.81
C LEU A 62 8.25 8.76 -4.78
N TYR A 63 7.22 7.95 -5.05
CA TYR A 63 5.84 8.38 -4.95
C TYR A 63 5.49 8.81 -3.51
N THR A 64 5.82 7.96 -2.54
CA THR A 64 5.60 8.24 -1.11
C THR A 64 6.33 9.50 -0.68
N LEU A 65 7.58 9.66 -1.08
CA LEU A 65 8.38 10.85 -0.79
C LEU A 65 7.77 12.11 -1.41
N LEU A 66 7.32 12.05 -2.65
CA LEU A 66 6.65 13.17 -3.32
C LEU A 66 5.35 13.54 -2.60
N CYS A 67 4.54 12.56 -2.18
CA CYS A 67 3.32 12.80 -1.41
C CYS A 67 3.61 13.52 -0.09
N TYR A 68 4.70 13.20 0.59
CA TYR A 68 5.12 13.93 1.79
C TYR A 68 5.62 15.35 1.49
N CYS A 69 6.34 15.55 0.39
CA CYS A 69 6.94 16.84 0.07
C CYS A 69 5.93 17.88 -0.44
N VAL A 70 5.02 17.47 -1.33
CA VAL A 70 4.11 18.39 -2.03
C VAL A 70 2.62 18.13 -1.76
N GLY A 71 2.31 17.08 -1.02
CA GLY A 71 0.95 16.64 -0.72
C GLY A 71 0.39 15.68 -1.76
N GLY A 72 -0.32 14.63 -1.29
CA GLY A 72 -0.84 13.57 -2.14
C GLY A 72 -1.81 14.04 -3.23
N SER A 73 -2.65 15.05 -2.96
CA SER A 73 -3.55 15.65 -3.95
C SER A 73 -2.79 16.31 -5.11
N THR A 74 -1.67 16.96 -4.82
CA THR A 74 -0.82 17.57 -5.85
C THR A 74 -0.15 16.50 -6.71
N VAL A 75 0.38 15.44 -6.10
CA VAL A 75 1.01 14.32 -6.83
C VAL A 75 -0.04 13.64 -7.72
N ARG A 76 -1.24 13.36 -7.22
CA ARG A 76 -2.33 12.78 -8.00
C ARG A 76 -2.67 13.62 -9.23
N ARG A 77 -2.85 14.93 -9.06
CA ARG A 77 -3.11 15.86 -10.16
C ARG A 77 -1.99 15.86 -11.20
N LEU A 78 -0.73 15.81 -10.78
CA LEU A 78 0.42 15.76 -11.68
C LEU A 78 0.48 14.43 -12.47
N LEU A 79 -0.05 13.34 -11.90
CA LEU A 79 -0.16 12.04 -12.54
C LEU A 79 -1.47 11.88 -13.35
N GLY A 80 -2.28 12.94 -13.47
CA GLY A 80 -3.53 12.92 -14.22
C GLY A 80 -4.72 12.26 -13.50
N ALA A 81 -4.58 11.94 -12.20
CA ALA A 81 -5.68 11.40 -11.40
C ALA A 81 -6.49 12.54 -10.76
N ASP A 82 -7.79 12.29 -10.52
CA ASP A 82 -8.65 13.23 -9.82
C ASP A 82 -8.14 13.43 -8.38
N PRO A 83 -7.79 14.67 -7.98
CA PRO A 83 -7.29 14.94 -6.63
C PRO A 83 -8.35 14.74 -5.53
N THR A 84 -9.63 14.62 -5.89
CA THR A 84 -10.73 14.37 -4.95
C THR A 84 -10.94 12.87 -4.71
N GLU A 85 -10.43 12.00 -5.58
CA GLU A 85 -10.48 10.56 -5.37
C GLU A 85 -9.61 10.16 -4.17
N LYS A 86 -10.18 9.36 -3.28
CA LYS A 86 -9.45 8.80 -2.12
C LYS A 86 -8.39 7.79 -2.54
N VAL A 87 -8.56 7.15 -3.69
CA VAL A 87 -7.68 6.15 -4.28
C VAL A 87 -7.22 6.61 -5.66
N CYS A 88 -5.92 6.52 -5.91
CA CYS A 88 -5.37 6.79 -7.23
C CYS A 88 -5.55 5.56 -8.12
N LEU A 89 -6.66 5.49 -8.85
CA LEU A 89 -6.89 4.41 -9.81
C LEU A 89 -6.19 4.73 -11.14
N GLY A 90 -5.39 3.77 -11.60
CA GLY A 90 -4.65 3.87 -12.87
C GLY A 90 -5.42 3.33 -14.09
N GLY A 91 -6.70 2.97 -13.92
CA GLY A 91 -7.54 2.40 -14.95
C GLY A 91 -7.94 0.94 -14.71
N ALA A 92 -8.81 0.41 -15.58
CA ALA A 92 -9.25 -0.97 -15.50
C ALA A 92 -8.06 -1.93 -15.67
N PHE A 93 -8.04 -2.98 -14.87
CA PHE A 93 -7.04 -4.03 -14.94
C PHE A 93 -7.68 -5.34 -15.42
N VAL A 94 -7.13 -5.91 -16.48
CA VAL A 94 -7.52 -7.22 -17.00
C VAL A 94 -6.43 -8.21 -16.63
N PRO A 95 -6.69 -9.14 -15.69
CA PRO A 95 -5.70 -10.14 -15.29
C PRO A 95 -5.48 -11.18 -16.39
N GLU A 96 -4.30 -11.78 -16.40
CA GLU A 96 -3.99 -12.93 -17.23
C GLU A 96 -4.79 -14.16 -16.78
N ALA A 97 -4.96 -15.13 -17.66
CA ALA A 97 -5.65 -16.38 -17.34
C ALA A 97 -4.90 -17.12 -16.20
N GLY A 98 -5.63 -17.42 -15.13
CA GLY A 98 -5.07 -18.08 -13.94
C GLY A 98 -4.24 -17.16 -13.03
N GLN A 99 -4.20 -15.86 -13.30
CA GLN A 99 -3.46 -14.94 -12.44
C GLN A 99 -4.05 -14.92 -11.04
N ILE A 100 -3.15 -14.99 -10.04
CA ILE A 100 -3.47 -14.87 -8.63
C ILE A 100 -2.98 -13.50 -8.14
N LEU A 101 -3.86 -12.78 -7.47
CA LEU A 101 -3.50 -11.62 -6.65
C LEU A 101 -3.57 -12.01 -5.18
N TYR A 102 -3.02 -11.19 -4.31
CA TYR A 102 -2.88 -11.49 -2.89
C TYR A 102 -3.39 -10.34 -2.03
N HIS A 103 -3.83 -10.70 -0.82
CA HIS A 103 -4.22 -9.73 0.20
C HIS A 103 -3.72 -10.19 1.57
N TRP A 104 -3.05 -9.30 2.27
CA TRP A 104 -2.68 -9.53 3.65
C TRP A 104 -3.80 -9.12 4.61
N THR A 105 -4.20 -10.03 5.47
CA THR A 105 -5.17 -9.76 6.54
C THR A 105 -4.63 -10.20 7.89
N THR A 106 -5.23 -9.74 8.99
CA THR A 106 -4.85 -10.26 10.32
C THR A 106 -5.42 -11.65 10.53
N ALA A 107 -4.70 -12.51 11.26
CA ALA A 107 -5.18 -13.86 11.59
C ALA A 107 -6.55 -13.85 12.29
N GLU A 108 -6.82 -12.82 13.12
CA GLU A 108 -8.10 -12.64 13.80
C GLU A 108 -9.29 -12.43 12.84
N ARG A 109 -9.03 -11.85 11.66
CA ARG A 109 -10.07 -11.59 10.64
C ARG A 109 -10.29 -12.76 9.69
N LEU A 110 -9.42 -13.76 9.68
CA LEU A 110 -9.40 -14.81 8.67
C LEU A 110 -10.73 -15.57 8.58
N GLU A 111 -11.37 -15.86 9.69
CA GLU A 111 -12.68 -16.53 9.73
C GLU A 111 -13.78 -15.67 9.09
N SER A 112 -13.80 -14.37 9.41
CA SER A 112 -14.71 -13.43 8.78
C SER A 112 -14.47 -13.32 7.28
N VAL A 113 -13.21 -13.28 6.86
CA VAL A 113 -12.82 -13.23 5.44
C VAL A 113 -13.28 -14.50 4.71
N ARG A 114 -13.15 -15.66 5.32
CA ARG A 114 -13.65 -16.91 4.75
C ARG A 114 -15.17 -16.91 4.54
N LYS A 115 -15.90 -16.35 5.49
CA LYS A 115 -17.37 -16.31 5.45
C LYS A 115 -17.92 -15.22 4.55
N ASN A 116 -17.38 -14.02 4.63
CA ASN A 116 -17.95 -12.81 4.03
C ASN A 116 -17.16 -12.29 2.82
N GLY A 117 -15.95 -12.82 2.56
CA GLY A 117 -15.03 -12.29 1.59
C GLY A 117 -14.25 -11.09 2.11
N LEU A 118 -13.49 -10.46 1.21
CA LEU A 118 -12.80 -9.21 1.51
C LEU A 118 -13.73 -8.05 1.18
N MET A 119 -13.98 -7.23 2.18
CA MET A 119 -14.79 -6.02 2.09
C MET A 119 -13.91 -4.81 2.40
N PRO A 120 -14.18 -3.66 1.78
CA PRO A 120 -13.54 -2.41 2.18
C PRO A 120 -13.73 -2.15 3.66
N VAL A 121 -12.72 -1.59 4.29
CA VAL A 121 -12.75 -1.26 5.72
C VAL A 121 -12.70 0.26 5.87
N ASP A 122 -13.61 0.79 6.68
CA ASP A 122 -13.67 2.21 7.05
C ASP A 122 -13.88 3.17 5.88
N GLU A 123 -12.96 4.12 5.69
CA GLU A 123 -13.06 5.20 4.72
C GLU A 123 -12.69 4.81 3.29
N PHE A 124 -12.27 3.56 3.08
CA PHE A 124 -11.84 3.09 1.76
C PHE A 124 -12.98 2.40 1.02
N ASP A 125 -13.25 2.83 -0.21
CA ASP A 125 -14.24 2.19 -1.07
C ASP A 125 -13.72 0.92 -1.76
N PHE A 126 -12.48 0.51 -1.47
CA PHE A 126 -11.77 -0.56 -2.18
C PHE A 126 -11.00 -1.48 -1.24
N VAL A 127 -10.90 -2.74 -1.65
CA VAL A 127 -9.96 -3.72 -1.14
C VAL A 127 -8.69 -3.64 -1.97
N TYR A 128 -7.55 -3.47 -1.32
CA TYR A 128 -6.25 -3.45 -1.99
C TYR A 128 -5.69 -4.85 -2.15
N LEU A 129 -5.18 -5.14 -3.34
CA LEU A 129 -4.59 -6.42 -3.73
C LEU A 129 -3.17 -6.17 -4.25
N THR A 130 -2.35 -7.21 -4.30
CA THR A 130 -1.01 -7.15 -4.88
C THR A 130 -0.70 -8.38 -5.73
N ASP A 131 0.11 -8.22 -6.77
CA ASP A 131 0.67 -9.35 -7.54
C ASP A 131 1.98 -9.85 -6.94
N ASN A 132 2.57 -9.10 -6.02
CA ASN A 132 3.78 -9.49 -5.31
C ASN A 132 3.47 -9.83 -3.85
N PRO A 133 3.48 -11.13 -3.47
CA PRO A 133 3.19 -11.54 -2.11
C PRO A 133 4.24 -11.07 -1.08
N GLU A 134 5.44 -10.74 -1.53
CA GLU A 134 6.48 -10.13 -0.68
C GLU A 134 6.27 -8.61 -0.50
N TYR A 135 5.43 -8.03 -1.37
CA TYR A 135 5.08 -6.61 -1.26
C TYR A 135 4.18 -6.39 -0.05
N ILE A 136 4.72 -5.72 0.92
CA ILE A 136 4.02 -5.39 2.14
C ILE A 136 3.92 -3.88 2.22
N ALA A 137 2.70 -3.39 2.20
CA ALA A 137 2.42 -2.01 2.58
C ALA A 137 2.75 -1.84 4.07
N SER A 138 4.03 -1.57 4.36
CA SER A 138 4.57 -1.56 5.71
C SER A 138 3.82 -0.61 6.66
N ASP A 139 3.25 0.48 6.12
CA ASP A 139 2.42 1.40 6.92
C ASP A 139 1.15 0.75 7.45
N TYR A 140 0.53 -0.18 6.68
CA TYR A 140 -0.64 -0.92 7.13
C TYR A 140 -0.31 -1.85 8.31
N PHE A 141 0.76 -2.65 8.19
CA PHE A 141 1.17 -3.58 9.24
C PHE A 141 1.55 -2.83 10.52
N VAL A 142 2.37 -1.80 10.39
CA VAL A 142 2.78 -0.96 11.51
C VAL A 142 1.59 -0.27 12.15
N GLY A 143 0.64 0.22 11.35
CA GLY A 143 -0.61 0.81 11.84
C GLY A 143 -1.40 -0.16 12.70
N LYS A 144 -1.61 -1.39 12.22
CA LYS A 144 -2.37 -2.42 12.94
C LYS A 144 -1.69 -2.87 14.22
N VAL A 145 -0.37 -3.04 14.23
CA VAL A 145 0.39 -3.36 15.45
C VAL A 145 0.28 -2.24 16.49
N ARG A 146 0.35 -0.98 16.06
CA ARG A 146 0.22 0.17 16.96
C ARG A 146 -1.19 0.32 17.54
N GLU A 147 -2.23 0.12 16.73
CA GLU A 147 -3.63 0.12 17.17
C GLU A 147 -3.88 -0.96 18.23
N SER A 148 -3.38 -2.17 17.98
CA SER A 148 -3.54 -3.31 18.90
C SER A 148 -2.66 -3.22 20.14
N LYS A 149 -1.58 -2.41 20.11
CA LYS A 149 -0.54 -2.30 21.15
C LYS A 149 0.11 -3.64 21.53
N ARG A 150 0.15 -4.57 20.59
CA ARG A 150 0.71 -5.93 20.74
C ARG A 150 1.24 -6.42 19.40
N ASP A 151 1.98 -7.50 19.41
CA ASP A 151 2.35 -8.22 18.20
C ASP A 151 1.10 -8.68 17.45
N VAL A 152 1.14 -8.63 16.13
CA VAL A 152 0.03 -9.04 15.26
C VAL A 152 0.51 -10.08 14.26
N ASP A 153 -0.26 -11.17 14.15
CA ASP A 153 -0.06 -12.19 13.14
C ASP A 153 -0.87 -11.85 11.88
N PHE A 154 -0.22 -11.85 10.74
CA PHE A 154 -0.80 -11.61 9.42
C PHE A 154 -0.79 -12.89 8.60
N VAL A 155 -1.84 -13.03 7.78
CA VAL A 155 -2.04 -14.18 6.88
C VAL A 155 -2.24 -13.66 5.48
N LEU A 156 -1.58 -14.30 4.52
CA LEU A 156 -1.74 -14.02 3.10
C LEU A 156 -2.89 -14.85 2.53
N VAL A 157 -3.82 -14.17 1.88
CA VAL A 157 -4.95 -14.78 1.18
C VAL A 157 -4.75 -14.62 -0.32
N GLY A 158 -4.82 -15.72 -1.07
CA GLY A 158 -4.80 -15.70 -2.52
C GLY A 158 -6.19 -15.34 -3.08
N ILE A 159 -6.21 -14.71 -4.24
CA ILE A 159 -7.43 -14.33 -4.96
C ILE A 159 -7.29 -14.78 -6.41
N ASN A 160 -8.24 -15.58 -6.91
CA ASN A 160 -8.33 -15.89 -8.33
C ASN A 160 -8.77 -14.64 -9.11
N ALA A 161 -7.79 -13.85 -9.56
CA ALA A 161 -8.04 -12.56 -10.17
C ALA A 161 -8.76 -12.69 -11.52
N SER A 162 -8.43 -13.69 -12.33
CA SER A 162 -9.09 -13.92 -13.63
C SER A 162 -10.57 -14.29 -13.48
N ALA A 163 -10.90 -15.12 -12.48
CA ALA A 163 -12.29 -15.44 -12.16
C ALA A 163 -13.02 -14.24 -11.55
N LEU A 164 -12.36 -13.47 -10.68
CA LEU A 164 -12.94 -12.25 -10.10
C LEU A 164 -13.27 -11.22 -11.19
N ALA A 165 -12.37 -11.00 -12.14
CA ALA A 165 -12.54 -10.02 -13.21
C ALA A 165 -13.69 -10.35 -14.17
N SER A 166 -14.16 -11.61 -14.22
CA SER A 166 -15.32 -11.97 -15.02
C SER A 166 -16.66 -11.44 -14.45
N GLU A 167 -16.69 -11.06 -13.18
CA GLU A 167 -17.89 -10.59 -12.49
C GLU A 167 -17.72 -9.20 -11.84
N TYR A 168 -16.50 -8.78 -11.58
CA TYR A 168 -16.20 -7.54 -10.87
C TYR A 168 -15.07 -6.78 -11.54
N GLU A 169 -15.17 -5.46 -11.54
CA GLU A 169 -14.09 -4.60 -12.03
C GLU A 169 -12.89 -4.64 -11.09
N LEU A 170 -11.73 -4.83 -11.70
CA LEU A 170 -10.43 -4.65 -11.08
C LEU A 170 -9.78 -3.39 -11.62
N PHE A 171 -9.09 -2.67 -10.75
CA PHE A 171 -8.39 -1.45 -11.10
C PHE A 171 -6.91 -1.58 -10.78
N ARG A 172 -6.07 -1.02 -11.63
CA ARG A 172 -4.67 -0.81 -11.29
C ARG A 172 -4.57 0.44 -10.41
N VAL A 173 -3.81 0.36 -9.33
CA VAL A 173 -3.48 1.54 -8.52
C VAL A 173 -2.23 2.18 -9.11
N LEU A 174 -2.02 3.50 -8.90
CA LEU A 174 -0.85 4.19 -9.44
C LEU A 174 0.48 3.74 -8.83
N LYS A 175 0.43 3.00 -7.74
CA LYS A 175 1.60 2.32 -7.19
C LYS A 175 1.85 1.00 -7.92
N GLU A 176 3.13 0.69 -8.10
CA GLU A 176 3.56 -0.59 -8.64
C GLU A 176 3.10 -1.72 -7.73
N HIS A 177 2.73 -2.87 -8.32
CA HIS A 177 2.25 -4.05 -7.61
C HIS A 177 0.95 -3.90 -6.81
N GLU A 178 0.25 -2.77 -6.90
CA GLU A 178 -1.03 -2.58 -6.23
C GLU A 178 -2.21 -2.57 -7.20
N PHE A 179 -3.27 -3.27 -6.79
CA PHE A 179 -4.55 -3.34 -7.49
C PHE A 179 -5.68 -3.08 -6.50
N ALA A 180 -6.87 -2.78 -7.00
CA ALA A 180 -8.03 -2.50 -6.18
C ALA A 180 -9.28 -3.20 -6.73
N ALA A 181 -10.13 -3.67 -5.82
CA ALA A 181 -11.47 -4.18 -6.12
C ALA A 181 -12.47 -3.59 -5.13
N ARG A 182 -13.71 -3.33 -5.56
CA ARG A 182 -14.75 -2.86 -4.62
C ARG A 182 -15.07 -3.88 -3.54
N LYS A 183 -14.98 -5.17 -3.84
CA LYS A 183 -15.10 -6.29 -2.92
C LYS A 183 -14.53 -7.55 -3.55
N VAL A 184 -14.19 -8.54 -2.74
CA VAL A 184 -13.81 -9.88 -3.22
C VAL A 184 -14.68 -10.92 -2.50
N PRO A 185 -15.70 -11.48 -3.18
CA PRO A 185 -16.55 -12.53 -2.61
C PRO A 185 -15.77 -13.78 -2.23
N PRO A 186 -16.24 -14.57 -1.24
CA PRO A 186 -15.54 -15.75 -0.73
C PRO A 186 -15.18 -16.78 -1.81
N LYS A 187 -16.01 -16.94 -2.84
CA LYS A 187 -15.83 -17.92 -3.92
C LYS A 187 -14.57 -17.70 -4.77
N PHE A 188 -13.97 -16.51 -4.69
CA PHE A 188 -12.74 -16.17 -5.41
C PHE A 188 -11.50 -16.25 -4.53
N LEU A 189 -11.66 -16.51 -3.23
CA LEU A 189 -10.56 -16.61 -2.28
C LEU A 189 -9.94 -18.00 -2.33
N ILE A 190 -8.61 -18.03 -2.21
CA ILE A 190 -7.80 -19.25 -2.15
C ILE A 190 -7.17 -19.27 -0.78
N PHE A 191 -7.55 -20.27 0.00
CA PHE A 191 -6.97 -20.58 1.31
C PHE A 191 -6.18 -21.88 1.16
N GLU A 192 -4.93 -21.84 1.43
CA GLU A 192 -4.09 -23.05 1.47
C GLU A 192 -3.66 -23.34 2.92
#